data_94cb861521a1cba9f1a1d386146aee91
#
_entry.id   94cb861521a1cba9f1a1d386146aee91
#
_cell.length_a   1.000
_cell.length_b   1.000
_cell.length_c   1.000
_cell.angle_alpha   90.00
_cell.angle_beta   90.00
_cell.angle_gamma   90.00
#
_symmetry.space_group_name_H-M   'P 1'
#
loop_
_entity.id
_entity.type
_entity.pdbx_description
1 polymer ?
#
loop_
_entity_poly.entity_id
_entity_poly.type
_entity_poly.pdbx_seq_one_letter_code
_entity_poly.pdbx_strand_id
1 'polypeptide(L)'
;MISLGIELLKSFNDRYITMYKTVIKTTEDFKSKAKEIFGDYYDYTKTDILKKDSKRRVIITCPKHGDFLQDMYSHLNGCGCPKCGKENMAKTQSFTKEQFVDKANIVHNFKYKYTTTVYNGATKNVDIICPIHGIFTQKAYSHLQGHGCPKCATKRNADNMLMTKEDFVKKANIIHNGTENYDLSEYKGAKVPIEIICSKGHHYWQMPNKHLNGHGCPYCANNVSSQENEISDFIENEIGLNVIKNNRKLLTDRKEIDIYIPSKNLAIEHNGLIWHSEEHCKDRYYHLKKTEGCIKQGIQLIHIFEDEWVFKKDIVKSKIREITNSILNIVDFNECVVKKVSVKQCKDFLNANSFYETVNVSDVYGSFYKDELISLLVLNKTDNSDEYELITYCNKLNTVVIEGIRNLFDIFVKDKKPLMVKAKVDRRWDNGNLFEKIGFKHIKDTEPNYYYVVNRHRYLKPINLMKEAYRIFDCGNSIYEWKRF
;
A
#
# COMPACT_ATOMS: atom_id res chain seq x y z
N MET A 1 -25.98 -9.95 -16.04
CA MET A 1 -25.24 -10.51 -14.88
C MET A 1 -25.09 -9.55 -13.69
N ILE A 2 -25.33 -8.26 -13.83
CA ILE A 2 -25.26 -7.27 -12.71
C ILE A 2 -26.55 -7.26 -11.86
N SER A 3 -27.70 -7.62 -12.43
CA SER A 3 -28.99 -7.63 -11.74
C SER A 3 -29.13 -8.77 -10.71
N LEU A 4 -28.55 -9.94 -10.97
CA LEU A 4 -28.58 -11.08 -10.04
C LEU A 4 -27.69 -10.86 -8.79
N GLY A 5 -26.63 -10.07 -8.90
CA GLY A 5 -25.74 -9.77 -7.77
C GLY A 5 -26.36 -8.81 -6.75
N ILE A 6 -27.22 -7.91 -7.23
CA ILE A 6 -27.91 -6.92 -6.38
C ILE A 6 -29.09 -7.53 -5.62
N GLU A 7 -29.79 -8.49 -6.24
CA GLU A 7 -30.86 -9.25 -5.57
C GLU A 7 -30.32 -10.19 -4.49
N LEU A 8 -29.17 -10.84 -4.74
CA LEU A 8 -28.49 -11.68 -3.73
C LEU A 8 -27.99 -10.87 -2.54
N LEU A 9 -27.45 -9.68 -2.77
CA LEU A 9 -26.99 -8.77 -1.69
C LEU A 9 -28.17 -8.17 -0.90
N LYS A 10 -29.29 -7.85 -1.54
CA LYS A 10 -30.51 -7.44 -0.85
C LYS A 10 -31.10 -8.58 -0.01
N SER A 11 -31.17 -9.78 -0.53
CA SER A 11 -31.67 -10.95 0.21
C SER A 11 -30.77 -11.32 1.40
N PHE A 12 -29.46 -11.09 1.32
CA PHE A 12 -28.53 -11.27 2.44
C PHE A 12 -28.71 -10.18 3.51
N ASN A 13 -28.90 -8.93 3.10
CA ASN A 13 -29.07 -7.80 4.03
C ASN A 13 -30.45 -7.85 4.73
N ASP A 14 -31.51 -8.23 4.03
CA ASP A 14 -32.83 -8.38 4.59
C ASP A 14 -32.93 -9.56 5.57
N ARG A 15 -32.23 -10.66 5.33
CA ARG A 15 -32.08 -11.75 6.30
C ARG A 15 -31.31 -11.33 7.56
N TYR A 16 -30.26 -10.51 7.42
CA TYR A 16 -29.47 -10.01 8.55
C TYR A 16 -30.28 -9.04 9.42
N ILE A 17 -31.08 -8.17 8.82
CA ILE A 17 -31.91 -7.18 9.54
C ILE A 17 -33.12 -7.81 10.25
N THR A 18 -33.69 -8.87 9.68
CA THR A 18 -34.84 -9.60 10.27
C THR A 18 -34.42 -10.46 11.45
N MET A 19 -33.18 -10.94 11.51
CA MET A 19 -32.67 -11.82 12.57
C MET A 19 -32.43 -11.14 13.94
N TYR A 20 -32.25 -9.82 13.99
CA TYR A 20 -32.00 -9.09 15.24
C TYR A 20 -33.27 -8.67 16.01
N LYS A 21 -34.47 -8.94 15.51
CA LYS A 21 -35.74 -8.45 16.10
C LYS A 21 -36.61 -9.49 16.81
N THR A 22 -36.24 -10.75 16.89
CA THR A 22 -37.09 -11.74 17.57
C THR A 22 -36.45 -12.21 18.86
N VAL A 23 -36.89 -11.61 19.97
CA VAL A 23 -36.56 -12.07 21.33
C VAL A 23 -37.24 -13.41 21.58
N ILE A 24 -36.47 -14.51 21.72
CA ILE A 24 -36.96 -15.82 22.15
C ILE A 24 -37.31 -15.73 23.61
N LYS A 25 -38.60 -15.83 23.95
CA LYS A 25 -39.10 -15.69 25.31
C LYS A 25 -39.48 -17.04 25.95
N THR A 26 -39.89 -17.99 25.15
CA THR A 26 -40.35 -19.31 25.64
C THR A 26 -39.59 -20.46 24.95
N THR A 27 -39.62 -21.64 25.57
CA THR A 27 -39.05 -22.86 25.03
C THR A 27 -39.76 -23.26 23.70
N GLU A 28 -41.05 -23.00 23.64
CA GLU A 28 -41.87 -23.27 22.43
C GLU A 28 -41.50 -22.34 21.29
N ASP A 29 -41.22 -21.03 21.54
CA ASP A 29 -40.73 -20.11 20.54
C ASP A 29 -39.40 -20.63 19.91
N PHE A 30 -38.50 -21.12 20.78
CA PHE A 30 -37.24 -21.70 20.33
C PHE A 30 -37.46 -22.94 19.47
N LYS A 31 -38.28 -23.90 19.95
CA LYS A 31 -38.56 -25.15 19.23
C LYS A 31 -39.21 -24.89 17.87
N SER A 32 -40.20 -24.00 17.82
CA SER A 32 -40.88 -23.64 16.57
C SER A 32 -39.87 -23.12 15.52
N LYS A 33 -39.03 -22.13 15.92
CA LYS A 33 -38.03 -21.57 15.01
C LYS A 33 -36.90 -22.53 14.65
N ALA A 34 -36.48 -23.38 15.57
CA ALA A 34 -35.48 -24.39 15.30
C ALA A 34 -36.02 -25.43 14.28
N LYS A 35 -37.33 -25.78 14.35
CA LYS A 35 -38.00 -26.65 13.37
C LYS A 35 -38.15 -25.98 12.00
N GLU A 36 -38.36 -24.67 11.93
CA GLU A 36 -38.35 -23.92 10.63
C GLU A 36 -37.00 -24.04 9.91
N ILE A 37 -35.88 -24.09 10.68
CA ILE A 37 -34.52 -24.11 10.11
C ILE A 37 -34.08 -25.55 9.81
N PHE A 38 -34.33 -26.49 10.69
CA PHE A 38 -33.79 -27.83 10.62
C PHE A 38 -34.85 -28.92 10.31
N GLY A 39 -36.12 -28.52 10.13
CA GLY A 39 -37.24 -29.47 10.07
C GLY A 39 -37.33 -30.31 11.36
N ASP A 40 -37.67 -31.58 11.18
CA ASP A 40 -37.69 -32.54 12.29
C ASP A 40 -36.40 -33.33 12.47
N TYR A 41 -35.26 -32.77 12.01
CA TYR A 41 -33.97 -33.47 12.08
C TYR A 41 -33.43 -33.60 13.52
N TYR A 42 -33.66 -32.62 14.37
CA TYR A 42 -33.23 -32.64 15.78
C TYR A 42 -34.46 -32.89 16.68
N ASP A 43 -34.21 -33.60 17.79
CA ASP A 43 -35.19 -33.75 18.86
C ASP A 43 -34.95 -32.69 19.92
N TYR A 44 -36.01 -31.94 20.26
CA TYR A 44 -36.01 -30.84 21.25
C TYR A 44 -36.80 -31.18 22.50
N THR A 45 -37.13 -32.46 22.76
CA THR A 45 -37.91 -32.87 23.95
C THR A 45 -37.21 -32.48 25.26
N LYS A 46 -35.92 -32.59 25.30
CA LYS A 46 -35.06 -32.23 26.44
C LYS A 46 -34.67 -30.76 26.49
N THR A 47 -35.08 -29.97 25.51
CA THR A 47 -34.70 -28.55 25.42
C THR A 47 -35.57 -27.72 26.37
N ASP A 48 -34.92 -26.97 27.25
CA ASP A 48 -35.57 -26.01 28.18
C ASP A 48 -34.69 -24.74 28.24
N ILE A 49 -35.21 -23.63 27.73
CA ILE A 49 -34.46 -22.37 27.71
C ILE A 49 -34.33 -21.71 29.10
N LEU A 50 -35.16 -22.11 30.07
CA LEU A 50 -35.07 -21.63 31.46
C LEU A 50 -33.93 -22.32 32.21
N LYS A 51 -33.51 -23.52 31.77
CA LYS A 51 -32.39 -24.30 32.33
C LYS A 51 -31.09 -24.13 31.53
N LYS A 52 -31.01 -23.09 30.72
CA LYS A 52 -29.77 -22.74 30.00
C LYS A 52 -28.63 -22.39 30.98
N ASP A 53 -27.42 -22.77 30.61
CA ASP A 53 -26.22 -22.41 31.38
C ASP A 53 -25.85 -20.90 31.23
N SER A 54 -24.83 -20.47 31.97
CA SER A 54 -24.31 -19.08 31.92
C SER A 54 -23.91 -18.60 30.51
N LYS A 55 -23.66 -19.55 29.59
CA LYS A 55 -23.35 -19.29 28.18
C LYS A 55 -24.59 -19.40 27.27
N ARG A 56 -25.80 -19.44 27.83
CA ARG A 56 -27.09 -19.55 27.11
C ARG A 56 -27.19 -20.80 26.25
N ARG A 57 -26.53 -21.91 26.62
CA ARG A 57 -26.58 -23.17 25.89
C ARG A 57 -27.77 -24.01 26.37
N VAL A 58 -28.40 -24.65 25.43
CA VAL A 58 -29.54 -25.57 25.65
C VAL A 58 -29.16 -26.97 25.15
N ILE A 59 -29.85 -27.99 25.71
CA ILE A 59 -29.67 -29.38 25.26
C ILE A 59 -30.49 -29.61 24.02
N ILE A 60 -29.86 -30.17 23.00
CA ILE A 60 -30.46 -30.55 21.71
C ILE A 60 -30.02 -31.98 21.42
N THR A 61 -30.94 -32.85 20.97
CA THR A 61 -30.60 -34.24 20.66
C THR A 61 -30.42 -34.44 19.17
N CYS A 62 -29.21 -34.83 18.79
CA CYS A 62 -28.88 -35.20 17.42
C CYS A 62 -29.21 -36.68 17.18
N PRO A 63 -29.87 -37.07 16.09
CA PRO A 63 -30.24 -38.48 15.81
C PRO A 63 -28.99 -39.36 15.66
N LYS A 64 -27.85 -38.81 15.25
CA LYS A 64 -26.62 -39.57 15.06
C LYS A 64 -25.68 -39.58 16.30
N HIS A 65 -25.67 -38.51 17.08
CA HIS A 65 -24.63 -38.27 18.12
C HIS A 65 -25.18 -38.08 19.51
N GLY A 66 -26.51 -38.18 19.68
CA GLY A 66 -27.16 -37.97 20.97
C GLY A 66 -27.16 -36.51 21.44
N ASP A 67 -27.28 -36.30 22.72
CA ASP A 67 -27.42 -35.00 23.33
C ASP A 67 -26.13 -34.16 23.20
N PHE A 68 -26.28 -32.88 22.88
CA PHE A 68 -25.22 -31.90 22.87
C PHE A 68 -25.71 -30.54 23.37
N LEU A 69 -24.78 -29.76 23.93
CA LEU A 69 -25.05 -28.40 24.40
C LEU A 69 -24.65 -27.39 23.33
N GLN A 70 -25.55 -26.46 23.00
CA GLN A 70 -25.28 -25.40 22.03
C GLN A 70 -25.93 -24.10 22.47
N ASP A 71 -25.26 -22.95 22.17
CA ASP A 71 -25.87 -21.64 22.31
C ASP A 71 -27.12 -21.56 21.43
N MET A 72 -28.22 -21.11 21.99
CA MET A 72 -29.53 -21.13 21.34
C MET A 72 -29.58 -20.26 20.07
N TYR A 73 -28.88 -19.11 20.07
CA TYR A 73 -28.85 -18.24 18.90
C TYR A 73 -27.95 -18.81 17.80
N SER A 74 -26.85 -19.45 18.17
CA SER A 74 -25.99 -20.15 17.21
C SER A 74 -26.78 -21.28 16.52
N HIS A 75 -27.61 -22.00 17.23
CA HIS A 75 -28.47 -23.03 16.65
C HIS A 75 -29.50 -22.43 15.67
N LEU A 76 -30.18 -21.35 16.07
CA LEU A 76 -31.12 -20.63 15.22
C LEU A 76 -30.45 -19.92 14.02
N ASN A 77 -29.13 -19.77 14.04
CA ASN A 77 -28.33 -19.29 12.92
C ASN A 77 -27.85 -20.43 12.00
N GLY A 78 -28.43 -21.65 12.13
CA GLY A 78 -28.11 -22.77 11.28
C GLY A 78 -26.94 -23.64 11.73
N CYS A 79 -26.34 -23.37 12.91
CA CYS A 79 -25.30 -24.22 13.46
C CYS A 79 -25.93 -25.49 14.04
N GLY A 80 -25.68 -26.64 13.41
CA GLY A 80 -26.15 -27.94 13.86
C GLY A 80 -25.23 -28.62 14.87
N CYS A 81 -25.35 -29.96 15.00
CA CYS A 81 -24.51 -30.75 15.89
C CYS A 81 -23.00 -30.59 15.55
N PRO A 82 -22.15 -30.25 16.55
CA PRO A 82 -20.72 -30.05 16.30
C PRO A 82 -19.99 -31.29 15.75
N LYS A 83 -20.43 -32.49 16.13
CA LYS A 83 -19.86 -33.75 15.61
C LYS A 83 -20.25 -33.96 14.13
N CYS A 84 -21.52 -33.71 13.75
CA CYS A 84 -21.93 -33.69 12.35
C CYS A 84 -21.18 -32.66 11.54
N GLY A 85 -20.96 -31.46 12.10
CA GLY A 85 -20.19 -30.42 11.46
C GLY A 85 -18.75 -30.84 11.15
N LYS A 86 -18.09 -31.48 12.12
CA LYS A 86 -16.73 -32.03 11.94
C LYS A 86 -16.72 -33.15 10.88
N GLU A 87 -17.68 -34.04 10.89
CA GLU A 87 -17.82 -35.13 9.89
C GLU A 87 -18.07 -34.57 8.48
N ASN A 88 -18.92 -33.56 8.36
CA ASN A 88 -19.21 -32.92 7.08
C ASN A 88 -17.99 -32.11 6.58
N MET A 89 -17.29 -31.40 7.45
CA MET A 89 -16.03 -30.73 7.09
C MET A 89 -14.96 -31.73 6.66
N ALA A 90 -14.83 -32.86 7.35
CA ALA A 90 -13.91 -33.93 6.94
C ALA A 90 -14.29 -34.53 5.57
N LYS A 91 -15.57 -34.66 5.26
CA LYS A 91 -16.06 -35.12 3.95
C LYS A 91 -15.92 -34.08 2.84
N THR A 92 -16.13 -32.80 3.14
CA THR A 92 -16.06 -31.72 2.14
C THR A 92 -14.63 -31.28 1.85
N GLN A 93 -13.68 -31.51 2.77
CA GLN A 93 -12.26 -31.18 2.60
C GLN A 93 -11.43 -32.35 2.05
N SER A 94 -11.95 -33.56 1.94
CA SER A 94 -11.24 -34.68 1.33
C SER A 94 -11.54 -34.73 -0.16
N PHE A 95 -10.51 -34.46 -0.97
CA PHE A 95 -10.56 -34.78 -2.39
C PHE A 95 -10.86 -36.26 -2.59
N THR A 96 -11.54 -36.63 -3.69
CA THR A 96 -11.51 -37.99 -4.16
C THR A 96 -10.11 -38.28 -4.73
N LYS A 97 -9.81 -39.58 -4.97
CA LYS A 97 -8.55 -39.96 -5.64
C LYS A 97 -8.42 -39.25 -6.99
N GLU A 98 -9.49 -39.19 -7.76
CA GLU A 98 -9.53 -38.57 -9.09
C GLU A 98 -9.22 -37.09 -8.99
N GLN A 99 -9.86 -36.37 -8.08
CA GLN A 99 -9.60 -34.93 -7.84
C GLN A 99 -8.17 -34.66 -7.37
N PHE A 100 -7.60 -35.54 -6.55
CA PHE A 100 -6.20 -35.46 -6.15
C PHE A 100 -5.27 -35.62 -7.36
N VAL A 101 -5.53 -36.66 -8.19
CA VAL A 101 -4.72 -36.96 -9.38
C VAL A 101 -4.77 -35.82 -10.40
N ASP A 102 -5.97 -35.26 -10.66
CA ASP A 102 -6.12 -34.14 -11.59
C ASP A 102 -5.32 -32.91 -11.14
N LYS A 103 -5.42 -32.53 -9.85
CA LYS A 103 -4.64 -31.42 -9.31
C LYS A 103 -3.15 -31.72 -9.33
N ALA A 104 -2.74 -32.91 -8.95
CA ALA A 104 -1.35 -33.31 -8.97
C ALA A 104 -0.76 -33.31 -10.39
N ASN A 105 -1.53 -33.72 -11.39
CA ASN A 105 -1.14 -33.64 -12.80
C ASN A 105 -0.88 -32.20 -13.24
N ILE A 106 -1.75 -31.27 -12.87
CA ILE A 106 -1.60 -29.83 -13.16
C ILE A 106 -0.33 -29.29 -12.49
N VAL A 107 -0.17 -29.53 -11.17
CA VAL A 107 0.98 -29.04 -10.38
C VAL A 107 2.32 -29.57 -10.90
N HIS A 108 2.35 -30.79 -11.38
CA HIS A 108 3.57 -31.47 -11.82
C HIS A 108 3.70 -31.63 -13.35
N ASN A 109 2.88 -30.93 -14.14
CA ASN A 109 2.90 -30.97 -15.60
C ASN A 109 2.88 -32.40 -16.14
N PHE A 110 1.99 -33.27 -15.61
CA PHE A 110 1.84 -34.68 -15.99
C PHE A 110 3.10 -35.54 -15.88
N LYS A 111 4.05 -35.15 -15.03
CA LYS A 111 5.33 -35.84 -14.85
C LYS A 111 5.21 -37.20 -14.17
N TYR A 112 4.25 -37.38 -13.26
CA TYR A 112 4.13 -38.56 -12.40
C TYR A 112 2.95 -39.44 -12.81
N LYS A 113 3.00 -40.74 -12.43
CA LYS A 113 1.88 -41.67 -12.59
C LYS A 113 1.30 -42.01 -11.22
N TYR A 114 -0.01 -42.19 -11.15
CA TYR A 114 -0.79 -42.39 -9.92
C TYR A 114 -1.59 -43.71 -9.92
N THR A 115 -1.20 -44.68 -10.73
CA THR A 115 -1.92 -45.96 -10.89
C THR A 115 -2.02 -46.72 -9.57
N THR A 116 -0.97 -46.72 -8.78
CA THR A 116 -0.89 -47.39 -7.47
C THR A 116 -1.32 -46.53 -6.29
N THR A 117 -1.67 -45.26 -6.55
CA THR A 117 -2.00 -44.30 -5.49
C THR A 117 -3.32 -44.65 -4.80
N VAL A 118 -3.29 -44.81 -3.47
CA VAL A 118 -4.46 -44.85 -2.59
C VAL A 118 -4.53 -43.52 -1.85
N TYR A 119 -5.61 -42.76 -2.07
CA TYR A 119 -5.78 -41.44 -1.43
C TYR A 119 -6.74 -41.54 -0.25
N ASN A 120 -6.23 -41.28 0.96
CA ASN A 120 -6.96 -41.32 2.23
C ASN A 120 -6.98 -39.96 2.96
N GLY A 121 -6.87 -38.85 2.20
CA GLY A 121 -6.88 -37.49 2.72
C GLY A 121 -5.53 -36.77 2.62
N ALA A 122 -5.55 -35.44 2.70
CA ALA A 122 -4.42 -34.55 2.42
C ALA A 122 -3.18 -34.80 3.31
N THR A 123 -3.39 -35.16 4.56
CA THR A 123 -2.32 -35.40 5.55
C THR A 123 -1.73 -36.79 5.52
N LYS A 124 -2.35 -37.72 4.78
CA LYS A 124 -1.92 -39.10 4.65
C LYS A 124 -0.91 -39.26 3.53
N ASN A 125 -0.09 -40.29 3.66
CA ASN A 125 0.89 -40.66 2.63
C ASN A 125 0.16 -41.24 1.40
N VAL A 126 0.75 -40.96 0.24
CA VAL A 126 0.33 -41.50 -1.07
C VAL A 126 1.58 -42.03 -1.79
N ASP A 127 1.39 -43.14 -2.50
CA ASP A 127 2.42 -43.72 -3.36
C ASP A 127 2.31 -43.16 -4.76
N ILE A 128 3.42 -42.63 -5.27
CA ILE A 128 3.49 -41.92 -6.53
C ILE A 128 4.63 -42.53 -7.35
N ILE A 129 4.38 -42.73 -8.64
CA ILE A 129 5.37 -43.31 -9.52
C ILE A 129 6.15 -42.21 -10.25
N CYS A 130 7.43 -42.09 -9.93
CA CYS A 130 8.35 -41.26 -10.71
C CYS A 130 8.85 -42.05 -11.94
N PRO A 131 8.82 -41.46 -13.16
CA PRO A 131 9.24 -42.17 -14.38
C PRO A 131 10.73 -42.54 -14.37
N ILE A 132 11.54 -41.87 -13.53
CA ILE A 132 12.99 -42.11 -13.45
C ILE A 132 13.38 -43.01 -12.28
N HIS A 133 12.70 -42.87 -11.11
CA HIS A 133 13.13 -43.50 -9.86
C HIS A 133 12.13 -44.50 -9.29
N GLY A 134 11.05 -44.82 -9.98
CA GLY A 134 10.01 -45.73 -9.52
C GLY A 134 9.13 -45.12 -8.41
N ILE A 135 8.55 -45.97 -7.57
CA ILE A 135 7.62 -45.56 -6.53
C ILE A 135 8.33 -44.80 -5.42
N PHE A 136 7.73 -43.71 -4.99
CA PHE A 136 8.08 -42.95 -3.78
C PHE A 136 6.83 -42.58 -3.01
N THR A 137 6.96 -42.46 -1.70
CA THR A 137 5.84 -42.16 -0.78
C THR A 137 6.04 -40.80 -0.16
N GLN A 138 5.00 -39.96 -0.17
CA GLN A 138 4.99 -38.70 0.55
C GLN A 138 3.57 -38.27 0.93
N LYS A 139 3.42 -37.26 1.79
CA LYS A 139 2.11 -36.72 2.14
C LYS A 139 1.44 -36.11 0.90
N ALA A 140 0.15 -36.41 0.70
CA ALA A 140 -0.61 -35.91 -0.44
C ALA A 140 -0.57 -34.38 -0.54
N TYR A 141 -0.70 -33.68 0.59
CA TYR A 141 -0.58 -32.22 0.68
C TYR A 141 0.77 -31.70 0.16
N SER A 142 1.88 -32.31 0.59
CA SER A 142 3.21 -31.90 0.14
C SER A 142 3.39 -32.05 -1.37
N HIS A 143 2.80 -33.13 -1.93
CA HIS A 143 2.82 -33.33 -3.38
C HIS A 143 2.05 -32.23 -4.12
N LEU A 144 0.86 -31.88 -3.65
CA LEU A 144 0.07 -30.78 -4.25
C LEU A 144 0.70 -29.41 -4.09
N GLN A 145 1.68 -29.24 -3.19
CA GLN A 145 2.48 -28.02 -3.07
C GLN A 145 3.72 -28.02 -3.99
N GLY A 146 3.84 -28.96 -4.91
CA GLY A 146 4.93 -29.03 -5.87
C GLY A 146 6.15 -29.83 -5.42
N HIS A 147 6.11 -30.43 -4.21
CA HIS A 147 7.19 -31.33 -3.79
C HIS A 147 7.11 -32.65 -4.58
N GLY A 148 8.13 -32.87 -5.44
CA GLY A 148 8.21 -34.04 -6.29
C GLY A 148 9.03 -35.17 -5.68
N CYS A 149 9.52 -36.08 -6.56
CA CYS A 149 10.35 -37.21 -6.15
C CYS A 149 11.63 -36.77 -5.43
N PRO A 150 11.93 -37.26 -4.19
CA PRO A 150 13.11 -36.89 -3.43
C PRO A 150 14.43 -37.19 -4.16
N LYS A 151 14.51 -38.33 -4.85
CA LYS A 151 15.70 -38.71 -5.63
C LYS A 151 15.93 -37.76 -6.83
N CYS A 152 14.86 -37.28 -7.48
CA CYS A 152 14.97 -36.25 -8.50
C CYS A 152 15.47 -34.92 -7.91
N ALA A 153 15.01 -34.54 -6.71
CA ALA A 153 15.47 -33.36 -6.02
C ALA A 153 16.95 -33.44 -5.65
N THR A 154 17.38 -34.57 -5.11
CA THR A 154 18.82 -34.84 -4.79
C THR A 154 19.68 -34.81 -6.04
N LYS A 155 19.25 -35.44 -7.15
CA LYS A 155 19.98 -35.41 -8.43
C LYS A 155 20.07 -33.97 -8.98
N ARG A 156 18.97 -33.22 -8.97
CA ARG A 156 18.98 -31.82 -9.41
C ARG A 156 19.89 -30.93 -8.57
N ASN A 157 19.97 -31.18 -7.26
CA ASN A 157 20.88 -30.47 -6.36
C ASN A 157 22.35 -30.88 -6.65
N ALA A 158 22.62 -32.16 -6.97
CA ALA A 158 23.94 -32.64 -7.38
C ALA A 158 24.36 -32.06 -8.76
N ASP A 159 23.44 -32.03 -9.72
CA ASP A 159 23.67 -31.44 -11.07
C ASP A 159 23.91 -29.91 -10.97
N ASN A 160 23.24 -29.22 -10.03
CA ASN A 160 23.52 -27.82 -9.72
C ASN A 160 24.86 -27.59 -9.01
N MET A 161 25.41 -28.60 -8.32
CA MET A 161 26.78 -28.56 -7.76
C MET A 161 27.86 -28.74 -8.82
N LEU A 162 27.52 -29.29 -9.99
CA LEU A 162 28.41 -29.49 -11.13
C LEU A 162 28.29 -28.35 -12.18
N MET A 163 27.51 -27.28 -11.88
CA MET A 163 27.40 -26.13 -12.77
C MET A 163 28.73 -25.41 -12.91
N THR A 164 29.13 -25.07 -14.13
CA THR A 164 30.34 -24.27 -14.38
C THR A 164 30.06 -22.77 -14.11
N LYS A 165 31.14 -21.96 -14.02
CA LYS A 165 30.99 -20.48 -13.91
C LYS A 165 30.19 -19.92 -15.10
N GLU A 166 30.49 -20.41 -16.30
CA GLU A 166 29.86 -19.97 -17.56
C GLU A 166 28.36 -20.28 -17.57
N ASP A 167 27.95 -21.47 -17.09
CA ASP A 167 26.53 -21.84 -16.97
C ASP A 167 25.81 -21.02 -15.91
N PHE A 168 26.48 -20.71 -14.80
CA PHE A 168 25.96 -19.81 -13.78
C PHE A 168 25.72 -18.43 -14.35
N VAL A 169 26.72 -17.83 -15.01
CA VAL A 169 26.65 -16.48 -15.58
C VAL A 169 25.55 -16.39 -16.65
N LYS A 170 25.42 -17.42 -17.53
CA LYS A 170 24.32 -17.46 -18.51
C LYS A 170 22.95 -17.40 -17.85
N LYS A 171 22.72 -18.22 -16.82
CA LYS A 171 21.46 -18.26 -16.10
C LYS A 171 21.22 -16.96 -15.33
N ALA A 172 22.24 -16.44 -14.66
CA ALA A 172 22.18 -15.21 -13.90
C ALA A 172 21.85 -14.00 -14.81
N ASN A 173 22.45 -13.90 -15.99
CA ASN A 173 22.16 -12.86 -16.96
C ASN A 173 20.70 -12.89 -17.47
N ILE A 174 20.09 -14.07 -17.60
CA ILE A 174 18.67 -14.18 -17.95
C ILE A 174 17.79 -13.62 -16.80
N ILE A 175 18.13 -13.95 -15.54
CA ILE A 175 17.34 -13.58 -14.37
C ILE A 175 17.50 -12.09 -14.04
N HIS A 176 18.72 -11.56 -14.17
CA HIS A 176 19.07 -10.17 -13.83
C HIS A 176 19.23 -9.26 -15.04
N ASN A 177 18.69 -9.66 -16.21
CA ASN A 177 18.69 -8.88 -17.46
C ASN A 177 20.09 -8.38 -17.91
N GLY A 178 21.14 -9.13 -17.58
CA GLY A 178 22.53 -8.78 -17.92
C GLY A 178 23.08 -7.52 -17.24
N THR A 179 22.46 -7.08 -16.14
CA THR A 179 22.84 -5.84 -15.43
C THR A 179 23.96 -6.02 -14.41
N GLU A 180 24.35 -7.25 -14.15
CA GLU A 180 25.35 -7.59 -13.14
C GLU A 180 26.66 -8.02 -13.81
N ASN A 181 27.81 -7.74 -13.15
CA ASN A 181 29.13 -8.17 -13.62
C ASN A 181 29.67 -9.28 -12.72
N TYR A 182 30.17 -10.37 -13.33
CA TYR A 182 30.66 -11.56 -12.68
C TYR A 182 32.17 -11.82 -12.92
N ASP A 183 32.91 -10.82 -13.40
CA ASP A 183 34.33 -11.00 -13.77
C ASP A 183 35.16 -11.44 -12.57
N LEU A 184 34.90 -10.88 -11.40
CA LEU A 184 35.57 -11.23 -10.14
C LEU A 184 35.00 -12.48 -9.47
N SER A 185 33.92 -13.07 -10.00
CA SER A 185 33.28 -14.24 -9.39
C SER A 185 34.13 -15.49 -9.56
N GLU A 186 34.42 -16.19 -8.47
CA GLU A 186 35.01 -17.52 -8.46
C GLU A 186 33.93 -18.54 -8.07
N TYR A 187 33.38 -19.27 -9.05
CA TYR A 187 32.29 -20.21 -8.81
C TYR A 187 32.81 -21.55 -8.30
N LYS A 188 32.54 -21.87 -7.02
CA LYS A 188 32.91 -23.13 -6.34
C LYS A 188 31.68 -23.95 -5.93
N GLY A 189 30.50 -23.65 -6.47
CA GLY A 189 29.25 -24.37 -6.19
C GLY A 189 28.13 -23.48 -5.67
N ALA A 190 26.89 -23.98 -5.70
CA ALA A 190 25.67 -23.24 -5.45
C ALA A 190 25.55 -22.60 -4.05
N LYS A 191 26.29 -23.07 -3.07
CA LYS A 191 26.26 -22.61 -1.66
C LYS A 191 27.52 -21.89 -1.21
N VAL A 192 28.51 -21.72 -2.08
CA VAL A 192 29.74 -20.97 -1.77
C VAL A 192 29.51 -19.53 -2.29
N PRO A 193 29.56 -18.50 -1.42
CA PRO A 193 29.36 -17.13 -1.85
C PRO A 193 30.37 -16.72 -2.93
N ILE A 194 29.90 -15.97 -3.91
CA ILE A 194 30.70 -15.38 -4.99
C ILE A 194 30.62 -13.87 -4.93
N GLU A 195 31.63 -13.18 -5.40
CA GLU A 195 31.64 -11.74 -5.56
C GLU A 195 30.91 -11.35 -6.84
N ILE A 196 29.98 -10.39 -6.73
CA ILE A 196 29.17 -9.86 -7.83
C ILE A 196 29.23 -8.34 -7.78
N ILE A 197 29.31 -7.70 -8.94
CA ILE A 197 29.27 -6.24 -9.04
C ILE A 197 27.96 -5.86 -9.74
N CYS A 198 27.10 -5.07 -9.05
CA CYS A 198 25.85 -4.62 -9.66
C CYS A 198 26.05 -3.44 -10.62
N SER A 199 25.03 -3.11 -11.40
CA SER A 199 25.04 -2.00 -12.38
C SER A 199 25.36 -0.62 -11.77
N LYS A 200 25.21 -0.48 -10.44
CA LYS A 200 25.59 0.74 -9.69
C LYS A 200 27.01 0.68 -9.12
N GLY A 201 27.79 -0.35 -9.44
CA GLY A 201 29.17 -0.52 -8.98
C GLY A 201 29.32 -1.07 -7.56
N HIS A 202 28.26 -1.51 -6.89
CA HIS A 202 28.40 -2.13 -5.57
C HIS A 202 28.98 -3.52 -5.69
N HIS A 203 30.06 -3.79 -4.96
CA HIS A 203 30.62 -5.11 -4.76
C HIS A 203 29.93 -5.82 -3.63
N TYR A 204 29.38 -7.02 -3.86
CA TYR A 204 28.70 -7.79 -2.83
C TYR A 204 28.91 -9.28 -2.99
N TRP A 205 28.81 -10.00 -1.85
CA TRP A 205 28.95 -11.44 -1.79
C TRP A 205 27.60 -12.09 -1.62
N GLN A 206 27.27 -13.03 -2.53
CA GLN A 206 26.00 -13.74 -2.48
C GLN A 206 26.16 -15.21 -2.87
N MET A 207 25.37 -16.09 -2.26
CA MET A 207 25.31 -17.48 -2.67
C MET A 207 24.69 -17.60 -4.07
N PRO A 208 25.30 -18.35 -5.02
CA PRO A 208 24.76 -18.53 -6.36
C PRO A 208 23.30 -18.99 -6.40
N ASN A 209 22.89 -19.89 -5.49
CA ASN A 209 21.49 -20.35 -5.45
C ASN A 209 20.51 -19.22 -5.07
N LYS A 210 20.88 -18.32 -4.18
CA LYS A 210 20.04 -17.14 -3.86
C LYS A 210 19.98 -16.20 -5.05
N HIS A 211 21.11 -15.94 -5.68
CA HIS A 211 21.19 -15.09 -6.86
C HIS A 211 20.33 -15.63 -8.00
N LEU A 212 20.42 -16.92 -8.34
CA LEU A 212 19.57 -17.57 -9.34
C LEU A 212 18.08 -17.67 -8.95
N ASN A 213 17.72 -17.39 -7.72
CA ASN A 213 16.34 -17.24 -7.27
C ASN A 213 15.84 -15.78 -7.36
N GLY A 214 16.58 -14.90 -8.02
CA GLY A 214 16.20 -13.51 -8.26
C GLY A 214 16.63 -12.52 -7.17
N HIS A 215 17.41 -12.95 -6.17
CA HIS A 215 17.94 -12.02 -5.18
C HIS A 215 19.10 -11.23 -5.80
N GLY A 216 18.91 -9.93 -5.97
CA GLY A 216 19.94 -9.00 -6.47
C GLY A 216 20.88 -8.48 -5.39
N CYS A 217 21.56 -7.36 -5.71
CA CYS A 217 22.49 -6.68 -4.82
C CYS A 217 21.79 -6.25 -3.49
N PRO A 218 22.29 -6.67 -2.31
CA PRO A 218 21.70 -6.28 -1.03
C PRO A 218 21.78 -4.77 -0.77
N TYR A 219 22.80 -4.09 -1.30
CA TYR A 219 22.91 -2.63 -1.22
C TYR A 219 21.89 -1.92 -2.13
N CYS A 220 21.49 -2.56 -3.24
CA CYS A 220 20.42 -2.08 -4.10
C CYS A 220 19.03 -2.55 -3.65
N ALA A 221 18.92 -3.73 -3.03
CA ALA A 221 17.68 -4.25 -2.45
C ALA A 221 17.27 -3.49 -1.18
N ASN A 222 18.25 -2.93 -0.47
CA ASN A 222 18.03 -1.91 0.55
C ASN A 222 17.72 -0.54 -0.09
N ASN A 223 16.99 -0.51 -1.21
CA ASN A 223 16.64 0.71 -1.94
C ASN A 223 15.83 1.71 -1.08
N VAL A 224 15.19 1.29 -0.03
CA VAL A 224 14.58 2.18 0.97
C VAL A 224 15.69 2.96 1.68
N SER A 225 16.72 2.28 2.20
CA SER A 225 17.86 2.96 2.83
C SER A 225 18.75 3.75 1.84
N SER A 226 18.76 3.38 0.55
CA SER A 226 19.52 4.11 -0.48
C SER A 226 18.92 5.50 -0.75
N GLN A 227 17.59 5.60 -0.91
CA GLN A 227 16.94 6.89 -1.18
C GLN A 227 16.92 7.79 0.05
N GLU A 228 16.71 7.23 1.24
CA GLU A 228 16.88 7.94 2.52
C GLU A 228 18.31 8.46 2.68
N ASN A 229 19.31 7.65 2.33
CA ASN A 229 20.71 8.10 2.34
C ASN A 229 20.96 9.18 1.29
N GLU A 230 20.44 9.06 0.07
CA GLU A 230 20.55 10.12 -0.95
C GLU A 230 19.93 11.45 -0.47
N ILE A 231 18.77 11.40 0.22
CA ILE A 231 18.13 12.58 0.80
C ILE A 231 19.01 13.16 1.92
N SER A 232 19.51 12.31 2.81
CA SER A 232 20.39 12.72 3.90
C SER A 232 21.67 13.35 3.37
N ASP A 233 22.32 12.70 2.41
CA ASP A 233 23.57 13.17 1.78
C ASP A 233 23.36 14.52 1.08
N PHE A 234 22.21 14.70 0.43
CA PHE A 234 21.83 16.00 -0.14
C PHE A 234 21.72 17.08 0.94
N ILE A 235 21.09 16.76 2.08
CA ILE A 235 20.93 17.74 3.19
C ILE A 235 22.28 18.04 3.85
N GLU A 236 23.11 17.03 4.07
CA GLU A 236 24.40 17.19 4.74
C GLU A 236 25.43 17.86 3.82
N ASN A 237 25.56 17.39 2.56
CA ASN A 237 26.65 17.81 1.68
C ASN A 237 26.31 19.02 0.81
N GLU A 238 25.05 19.16 0.35
CA GLU A 238 24.66 20.26 -0.54
C GLU A 238 24.00 21.43 0.22
N ILE A 239 23.28 21.15 1.34
CA ILE A 239 22.65 22.21 2.16
C ILE A 239 23.52 22.58 3.36
N GLY A 240 24.36 21.65 3.87
CA GLY A 240 25.24 21.89 5.00
C GLY A 240 24.55 21.82 6.36
N LEU A 241 23.47 21.02 6.49
CA LEU A 241 22.73 20.84 7.73
C LEU A 241 22.98 19.45 8.31
N ASN A 242 23.21 19.38 9.63
CA ASN A 242 23.36 18.09 10.32
C ASN A 242 22.02 17.36 10.40
N VAL A 243 22.04 16.05 10.15
CA VAL A 243 20.85 15.17 10.26
C VAL A 243 21.05 14.08 11.32
N ILE A 244 19.96 13.64 11.90
CA ILE A 244 19.88 12.45 12.75
C ILE A 244 19.02 11.43 12.01
N LYS A 245 19.63 10.31 11.61
CA LYS A 245 18.94 9.23 10.87
C LYS A 245 18.27 8.25 11.85
N ASN A 246 17.15 7.64 11.42
CA ASN A 246 16.45 6.56 12.12
C ASN A 246 16.11 6.88 13.58
N ASN A 247 15.57 8.08 13.83
CA ASN A 247 15.31 8.57 15.16
C ASN A 247 14.01 8.01 15.76
N ARG A 248 14.14 7.21 16.82
CA ARG A 248 13.00 6.60 17.56
C ARG A 248 12.67 7.31 18.87
N LYS A 249 13.29 8.45 19.13
CA LYS A 249 13.08 9.21 20.38
C LYS A 249 12.18 10.42 20.21
N LEU A 250 11.91 10.82 18.97
CA LEU A 250 11.09 12.00 18.67
C LEU A 250 9.60 11.77 18.97
N LEU A 251 9.09 10.59 18.68
CA LEU A 251 7.68 10.25 18.88
C LEU A 251 7.49 9.46 20.18
N THR A 252 6.40 9.76 20.89
CA THR A 252 6.06 9.11 22.16
C THR A 252 5.78 7.61 22.02
N ASP A 253 5.27 7.18 20.84
CA ASP A 253 5.03 5.78 20.50
C ASP A 253 6.28 5.06 19.96
N ARG A 254 7.45 5.73 19.98
CA ARG A 254 8.75 5.23 19.52
C ARG A 254 8.79 4.78 18.05
N LYS A 255 7.87 5.25 17.24
CA LYS A 255 7.97 5.08 15.79
C LYS A 255 9.21 5.80 15.28
N GLU A 256 9.86 5.17 14.32
CA GLU A 256 11.06 5.72 13.69
C GLU A 256 10.71 6.90 12.80
N ILE A 257 11.55 7.92 12.82
CA ILE A 257 11.62 9.01 11.86
C ILE A 257 12.90 8.83 11.06
N ASP A 258 12.78 8.76 9.75
CA ASP A 258 13.91 8.43 8.86
C ASP A 258 15.02 9.48 8.95
N ILE A 259 14.68 10.76 8.84
CA ILE A 259 15.62 11.88 8.86
C ILE A 259 15.07 12.99 9.75
N TYR A 260 15.87 13.48 10.69
CA TYR A 260 15.55 14.65 11.52
C TYR A 260 16.64 15.70 11.42
N ILE A 261 16.25 16.95 11.20
CA ILE A 261 17.12 18.12 11.10
C ILE A 261 16.87 19.00 12.35
N PRO A 262 17.67 18.84 13.44
CA PRO A 262 17.41 19.51 14.71
C PRO A 262 17.39 21.04 14.61
N SER A 263 18.32 21.62 13.83
CA SER A 263 18.45 23.08 13.66
C SER A 263 17.26 23.75 12.99
N LYS A 264 16.36 22.94 12.37
CA LYS A 264 15.16 23.42 11.66
C LYS A 264 13.85 22.92 12.29
N ASN A 265 13.91 22.09 13.32
CA ASN A 265 12.76 21.34 13.84
C ASN A 265 11.97 20.67 12.69
N LEU A 266 12.70 20.10 11.73
CA LEU A 266 12.13 19.49 10.53
C LEU A 266 12.46 18.00 10.51
N ALA A 267 11.44 17.19 10.30
CA ALA A 267 11.55 15.75 10.09
C ALA A 267 11.15 15.39 8.66
N ILE A 268 11.74 14.36 8.11
CA ILE A 268 11.47 13.86 6.76
C ILE A 268 11.24 12.35 6.83
N GLU A 269 10.17 11.88 6.21
CA GLU A 269 9.87 10.47 5.96
C GLU A 269 9.98 10.18 4.47
N HIS A 270 10.70 9.12 4.13
CA HIS A 270 10.73 8.57 2.79
C HIS A 270 9.80 7.36 2.70
N ASN A 271 8.69 7.51 1.99
CA ASN A 271 7.64 6.51 1.94
C ASN A 271 7.77 5.63 0.69
N GLY A 272 8.29 4.41 0.86
CA GLY A 272 8.29 3.40 -0.19
C GLY A 272 6.85 2.99 -0.56
N LEU A 273 6.52 3.00 -1.85
CA LEU A 273 5.14 2.83 -2.32
C LEU A 273 4.53 1.46 -1.98
N ILE A 274 5.33 0.40 -2.00
CA ILE A 274 4.87 -0.95 -1.68
C ILE A 274 4.64 -1.11 -0.18
N TRP A 275 5.64 -0.76 0.63
CA TRP A 275 5.63 -1.01 2.08
C TRP A 275 4.61 -0.16 2.84
N HIS A 276 4.25 1.01 2.31
CA HIS A 276 3.25 1.91 2.87
C HIS A 276 1.87 1.76 2.23
N SER A 277 1.68 0.79 1.32
CA SER A 277 0.40 0.48 0.71
C SER A 277 -0.55 -0.24 1.68
N GLU A 278 -1.84 -0.26 1.33
CA GLU A 278 -2.88 -0.97 2.10
C GLU A 278 -2.63 -2.48 2.24
N GLU A 279 -1.77 -3.08 1.42
CA GLU A 279 -1.39 -4.49 1.52
C GLU A 279 -0.49 -4.75 2.72
N HIS A 280 0.42 -3.82 3.04
CA HIS A 280 1.39 -3.95 4.11
C HIS A 280 1.07 -3.05 5.30
N CYS A 281 0.48 -1.87 5.07
CA CYS A 281 0.07 -0.92 6.10
C CYS A 281 -1.45 -0.73 6.08
N LYS A 282 -2.17 -1.48 6.91
CA LYS A 282 -3.65 -1.46 6.97
C LYS A 282 -4.23 -0.19 7.60
N ASP A 283 -3.42 0.61 8.30
CA ASP A 283 -3.87 1.84 8.94
C ASP A 283 -3.81 3.01 7.95
N ARG A 284 -4.96 3.40 7.39
CA ARG A 284 -5.08 4.55 6.48
C ARG A 284 -4.63 5.88 7.07
N TYR A 285 -4.55 5.97 8.39
CA TYR A 285 -4.09 7.17 9.12
C TYR A 285 -2.61 7.11 9.49
N TYR A 286 -1.86 6.13 9.02
CA TYR A 286 -0.47 5.92 9.43
C TYR A 286 0.40 7.17 9.28
N HIS A 287 0.41 7.78 8.07
CA HIS A 287 1.19 8.99 7.80
C HIS A 287 0.65 10.20 8.58
N LEU A 288 -0.66 10.38 8.62
CA LEU A 288 -1.31 11.45 9.38
C LEU A 288 -0.99 11.37 10.87
N LYS A 289 -1.06 10.20 11.49
CA LYS A 289 -0.73 10.02 12.91
C LYS A 289 0.74 10.36 13.21
N LYS A 290 1.67 10.02 12.31
CA LYS A 290 3.08 10.44 12.42
C LYS A 290 3.21 11.96 12.34
N THR A 291 2.57 12.59 11.37
CA THR A 291 2.54 14.05 11.20
C THR A 291 2.01 14.74 12.45
N GLU A 292 0.85 14.31 12.96
CA GLU A 292 0.26 14.88 14.18
C GLU A 292 1.12 14.65 15.42
N GLY A 293 1.78 13.49 15.50
CA GLY A 293 2.76 13.20 16.55
C GLY A 293 3.94 14.16 16.55
N CYS A 294 4.47 14.49 15.38
CA CYS A 294 5.55 15.48 15.21
C CYS A 294 5.07 16.90 15.53
N ILE A 295 3.89 17.30 15.05
CA ILE A 295 3.30 18.63 15.34
C ILE A 295 3.16 18.85 16.85
N LYS A 296 2.72 17.84 17.62
CA LYS A 296 2.63 17.93 19.09
C LYS A 296 3.97 18.18 19.78
N GLN A 297 5.08 17.85 19.11
CA GLN A 297 6.45 18.13 19.58
C GLN A 297 7.04 19.42 19.00
N GLY A 298 6.25 20.21 18.26
CA GLY A 298 6.73 21.44 17.60
C GLY A 298 7.62 21.14 16.38
N ILE A 299 7.52 19.96 15.79
CA ILE A 299 8.32 19.50 14.66
C ILE A 299 7.43 19.43 13.42
N GLN A 300 7.87 20.03 12.32
CA GLN A 300 7.25 19.83 11.02
C GLN A 300 7.72 18.49 10.45
N LEU A 301 6.79 17.63 10.00
CA LEU A 301 7.10 16.41 9.28
C LEU A 301 6.70 16.54 7.82
N ILE A 302 7.64 16.30 6.90
CA ILE A 302 7.35 16.20 5.47
C ILE A 302 7.44 14.74 5.01
N HIS A 303 6.55 14.37 4.09
CA HIS A 303 6.49 13.02 3.52
C HIS A 303 6.89 13.07 2.05
N ILE A 304 8.01 12.43 1.72
CA ILE A 304 8.50 12.25 0.35
C ILE A 304 8.13 10.83 -0.06
N PHE A 305 7.31 10.69 -1.10
CA PHE A 305 7.01 9.37 -1.64
C PHE A 305 8.09 8.95 -2.66
N GLU A 306 8.30 7.63 -2.77
CA GLU A 306 9.30 7.02 -3.65
C GLU A 306 9.27 7.56 -5.08
N ASP A 307 8.08 7.70 -5.68
CA ASP A 307 7.91 8.21 -7.04
C ASP A 307 8.32 9.69 -7.18
N GLU A 308 8.09 10.52 -6.16
CA GLU A 308 8.53 11.91 -6.15
C GLU A 308 10.06 12.00 -6.17
N TRP A 309 10.75 11.19 -5.35
CA TRP A 309 12.20 11.17 -5.34
C TRP A 309 12.80 10.61 -6.62
N VAL A 310 12.19 9.57 -7.20
CA VAL A 310 12.68 8.93 -8.43
C VAL A 310 12.47 9.81 -9.67
N PHE A 311 11.28 10.40 -9.83
CA PHE A 311 10.89 11.03 -11.09
C PHE A 311 10.83 12.57 -11.03
N LYS A 312 10.79 13.16 -9.83
CA LYS A 312 10.69 14.61 -9.60
C LYS A 312 11.74 15.10 -8.58
N LYS A 313 12.93 14.48 -8.60
CA LYS A 313 14.01 14.72 -7.61
C LYS A 313 14.37 16.20 -7.45
N ASP A 314 14.48 16.94 -8.57
CA ASP A 314 14.85 18.36 -8.52
C ASP A 314 13.77 19.23 -7.86
N ILE A 315 12.49 18.87 -8.03
CA ILE A 315 11.38 19.53 -7.37
C ILE A 315 11.43 19.26 -5.86
N VAL A 316 11.69 18.00 -5.46
CA VAL A 316 11.86 17.63 -4.04
C VAL A 316 13.03 18.39 -3.42
N LYS A 317 14.21 18.40 -4.07
CA LYS A 317 15.39 19.13 -3.62
C LYS A 317 15.12 20.63 -3.45
N SER A 318 14.42 21.23 -4.43
CA SER A 318 14.04 22.65 -4.37
C SER A 318 13.11 22.94 -3.18
N LYS A 319 12.12 22.07 -2.94
CA LYS A 319 11.20 22.19 -1.79
C LYS A 319 11.92 22.05 -0.45
N ILE A 320 12.85 21.10 -0.32
CA ILE A 320 13.68 20.96 0.90
C ILE A 320 14.49 22.23 1.12
N ARG A 321 15.12 22.82 0.08
CA ARG A 321 15.85 24.09 0.18
C ARG A 321 14.94 25.22 0.63
N GLU A 322 13.71 25.29 0.11
CA GLU A 322 12.71 26.30 0.51
C GLU A 322 12.37 26.19 2.00
N ILE A 323 12.00 24.99 2.47
CA ILE A 323 11.60 24.74 3.86
C ILE A 323 12.79 24.96 4.83
N THR A 324 14.01 24.67 4.41
CA THR A 324 15.22 24.84 5.23
C THR A 324 15.80 26.26 5.17
N ASN A 325 15.19 27.17 4.40
CA ASN A 325 15.73 28.51 4.10
C ASN A 325 17.14 28.47 3.49
N SER A 326 17.36 27.52 2.56
CA SER A 326 18.65 27.31 1.87
C SER A 326 18.51 27.49 0.36
N ILE A 327 17.63 28.40 -0.05
CA ILE A 327 17.33 28.74 -1.45
C ILE A 327 18.54 29.42 -2.10
N LEU A 328 18.75 29.10 -3.39
CA LEU A 328 19.89 29.61 -4.15
C LEU A 328 19.65 31.01 -4.73
N ASN A 329 18.41 31.28 -5.17
CA ASN A 329 18.04 32.53 -5.81
C ASN A 329 16.89 33.21 -5.05
N ILE A 330 17.13 34.43 -4.61
CA ILE A 330 16.14 35.26 -3.93
C ILE A 330 15.90 36.49 -4.81
N VAL A 331 14.67 36.73 -5.19
CA VAL A 331 14.27 37.87 -6.05
C VAL A 331 13.26 38.71 -5.28
N ASP A 332 13.44 40.03 -5.27
CA ASP A 332 12.43 40.96 -4.75
C ASP A 332 11.28 41.07 -5.75
N PHE A 333 10.03 40.97 -5.27
CA PHE A 333 8.87 41.13 -6.15
C PHE A 333 8.83 42.51 -6.85
N ASN A 334 9.36 43.54 -6.25
CA ASN A 334 9.45 44.89 -6.82
C ASN A 334 10.31 44.94 -8.09
N GLU A 335 11.19 43.97 -8.30
CA GLU A 335 11.98 43.83 -9.53
C GLU A 335 11.25 43.02 -10.62
N CYS A 336 10.05 42.53 -10.32
CA CYS A 336 9.28 41.68 -11.22
C CYS A 336 8.22 42.46 -11.98
N VAL A 337 7.95 42.03 -13.21
CA VAL A 337 6.79 42.46 -13.99
C VAL A 337 5.71 41.40 -13.94
N VAL A 338 4.50 41.78 -13.55
CA VAL A 338 3.36 40.86 -13.50
C VAL A 338 2.64 40.85 -14.82
N LYS A 339 2.44 39.65 -15.37
CA LYS A 339 1.69 39.45 -16.63
C LYS A 339 0.71 38.27 -16.47
N LYS A 340 -0.40 38.32 -17.25
CA LYS A 340 -1.24 37.13 -17.45
C LYS A 340 -0.44 36.07 -18.21
N VAL A 341 -0.57 34.83 -17.80
CA VAL A 341 0.16 33.70 -18.38
C VAL A 341 -0.81 32.82 -19.14
N SER A 342 -0.43 32.38 -20.33
CA SER A 342 -1.25 31.47 -21.13
C SER A 342 -1.31 30.08 -20.47
N VAL A 343 -2.39 29.33 -20.77
CA VAL A 343 -2.57 27.96 -20.25
C VAL A 343 -1.39 27.07 -20.60
N LYS A 344 -0.84 27.22 -21.80
CA LYS A 344 0.35 26.45 -22.25
C LYS A 344 1.58 26.76 -21.40
N GLN A 345 1.92 28.03 -21.26
CA GLN A 345 3.06 28.46 -20.42
C GLN A 345 2.88 28.04 -18.96
N CYS A 346 1.64 28.12 -18.43
CA CYS A 346 1.32 27.64 -17.08
C CYS A 346 1.63 26.14 -16.93
N LYS A 347 1.14 25.31 -17.87
CA LYS A 347 1.40 23.86 -17.84
C LYS A 347 2.89 23.55 -17.95
N ASP A 348 3.60 24.17 -18.88
CA ASP A 348 5.03 23.94 -19.06
C ASP A 348 5.81 24.33 -17.79
N PHE A 349 5.47 25.46 -17.17
CA PHE A 349 6.08 25.90 -15.92
C PHE A 349 5.80 24.96 -14.75
N LEU A 350 4.55 24.55 -14.57
CA LEU A 350 4.17 23.67 -13.47
C LEU A 350 4.77 22.27 -13.62
N ASN A 351 4.83 21.73 -14.83
CA ASN A 351 5.48 20.43 -15.08
C ASN A 351 6.97 20.44 -14.67
N ALA A 352 7.64 21.57 -14.88
CA ALA A 352 9.06 21.72 -14.53
C ALA A 352 9.31 22.03 -13.04
N ASN A 353 8.33 22.63 -12.34
CA ASN A 353 8.57 23.25 -11.04
C ASN A 353 7.61 22.78 -9.93
N SER A 354 6.60 21.94 -10.22
CA SER A 354 5.55 21.54 -9.27
C SER A 354 5.28 20.03 -9.27
N PHE A 355 4.76 19.53 -8.15
CA PHE A 355 4.21 18.17 -8.07
C PHE A 355 2.84 18.06 -8.75
N TYR A 356 2.13 19.17 -8.87
CA TYR A 356 0.75 19.20 -9.31
C TYR A 356 0.65 19.40 -10.84
N GLU A 357 -0.14 18.54 -11.48
CA GLU A 357 -0.56 18.72 -12.87
C GLU A 357 -1.90 19.45 -12.86
N THR A 358 -1.96 20.63 -13.50
CA THR A 358 -3.23 21.34 -13.62
C THR A 358 -3.96 20.94 -14.90
N VAL A 359 -5.22 20.54 -14.75
CA VAL A 359 -6.06 20.12 -15.88
C VAL A 359 -6.88 21.28 -16.43
N ASN A 360 -7.46 22.11 -15.55
CA ASN A 360 -8.27 23.27 -15.92
C ASN A 360 -7.86 24.48 -15.08
N VAL A 361 -7.57 25.60 -15.72
CA VAL A 361 -7.21 26.85 -15.06
C VAL A 361 -7.97 28.01 -15.72
N SER A 362 -8.54 28.90 -14.91
CA SER A 362 -9.26 30.09 -15.43
C SER A 362 -8.41 31.35 -15.39
N ASP A 363 -7.64 31.52 -14.36
CA ASP A 363 -6.84 32.72 -14.13
C ASP A 363 -5.43 32.38 -13.67
N VAL A 364 -4.43 32.89 -14.38
CA VAL A 364 -3.01 32.68 -14.11
C VAL A 364 -2.26 33.99 -14.12
N TYR A 365 -1.63 34.32 -13.00
CA TYR A 365 -0.79 35.51 -12.86
C TYR A 365 0.68 35.05 -12.68
N GLY A 366 1.57 35.58 -13.47
CA GLY A 366 2.99 35.25 -13.40
C GLY A 366 3.87 36.45 -13.06
N SER A 367 4.87 36.24 -12.22
CA SER A 367 5.96 37.20 -12.00
C SER A 367 7.11 36.90 -12.94
N PHE A 368 7.53 37.90 -13.70
CA PHE A 368 8.64 37.85 -14.64
C PHE A 368 9.80 38.68 -14.13
N TYR A 369 10.96 38.09 -14.03
CA TYR A 369 12.22 38.75 -13.72
C TYR A 369 13.17 38.62 -14.90
N LYS A 370 13.65 39.75 -15.46
CA LYS A 370 14.47 39.79 -16.68
C LYS A 370 13.85 38.95 -17.82
N ASP A 371 12.53 39.16 -18.04
CA ASP A 371 11.71 38.44 -19.03
C ASP A 371 11.54 36.93 -18.81
N GLU A 372 12.10 36.37 -17.75
CA GLU A 372 11.90 34.98 -17.36
C GLU A 372 10.74 34.85 -16.37
N LEU A 373 9.84 33.89 -16.61
CA LEU A 373 8.78 33.54 -15.66
C LEU A 373 9.38 32.81 -14.46
N ILE A 374 9.25 33.40 -13.25
CA ILE A 374 9.87 32.88 -12.02
C ILE A 374 8.88 32.47 -10.94
N SER A 375 7.62 32.94 -11.00
CA SER A 375 6.57 32.44 -10.13
C SER A 375 5.19 32.52 -10.79
N LEU A 376 4.28 31.66 -10.35
CA LEU A 376 2.88 31.60 -10.80
C LEU A 376 1.93 31.57 -9.62
N LEU A 377 0.81 32.28 -9.75
CA LEU A 377 -0.40 32.11 -8.97
C LEU A 377 -1.51 31.59 -9.89
N VAL A 378 -2.08 30.45 -9.58
CA VAL A 378 -3.09 29.77 -10.39
C VAL A 378 -4.39 29.66 -9.63
N LEU A 379 -5.48 30.15 -10.24
CA LEU A 379 -6.80 30.12 -9.65
C LEU A 379 -7.83 29.57 -10.65
N ASN A 380 -8.86 28.94 -10.10
CA ASN A 380 -10.04 28.52 -10.82
C ASN A 380 -11.27 29.26 -10.30
N LYS A 381 -12.08 29.75 -11.23
CA LYS A 381 -13.40 30.22 -10.92
C LYS A 381 -14.31 29.03 -10.64
N THR A 382 -15.09 29.10 -9.57
CA THR A 382 -16.11 28.09 -9.26
C THR A 382 -17.39 28.35 -10.04
N ASP A 383 -18.38 27.48 -9.92
CA ASP A 383 -19.71 27.68 -10.52
C ASP A 383 -20.41 28.92 -9.96
N ASN A 384 -20.06 29.34 -8.74
CA ASN A 384 -20.49 30.65 -8.20
C ASN A 384 -19.63 31.76 -8.77
N SER A 385 -20.28 32.80 -9.34
CA SER A 385 -19.63 33.86 -10.13
C SER A 385 -18.52 34.62 -9.39
N ASP A 386 -18.58 34.70 -8.06
CA ASP A 386 -17.71 35.53 -7.25
C ASP A 386 -16.81 34.69 -6.29
N GLU A 387 -16.81 33.37 -6.45
CA GLU A 387 -16.00 32.47 -5.67
C GLU A 387 -14.89 31.85 -6.54
N TYR A 388 -13.71 31.66 -5.92
CA TYR A 388 -12.54 31.10 -6.57
C TYR A 388 -11.88 30.00 -5.71
N GLU A 389 -11.18 29.09 -6.35
CA GLU A 389 -10.27 28.16 -5.72
C GLU A 389 -8.84 28.51 -6.12
N LEU A 390 -7.98 28.81 -5.14
CA LEU A 390 -6.54 28.95 -5.35
C LEU A 390 -5.96 27.53 -5.48
N ILE A 391 -5.55 27.19 -6.69
CA ILE A 391 -5.06 25.85 -7.03
C ILE A 391 -3.62 25.69 -6.55
N THR A 392 -2.75 26.65 -6.86
CA THR A 392 -1.35 26.61 -6.44
C THR A 392 -0.68 27.97 -6.57
N TYR A 393 0.30 28.21 -5.73
CA TYR A 393 1.38 29.14 -5.93
C TYR A 393 2.67 28.35 -6.11
N CYS A 394 3.43 28.65 -7.15
CA CYS A 394 4.64 27.91 -7.47
C CYS A 394 5.75 28.86 -7.92
N ASN A 395 6.91 28.74 -7.32
CA ASN A 395 8.15 29.38 -7.77
C ASN A 395 8.94 28.48 -8.73
N LYS A 396 9.80 29.07 -9.57
CA LYS A 396 10.81 28.35 -10.31
C LYS A 396 11.75 27.59 -9.34
N LEU A 397 12.25 26.43 -9.75
CA LEU A 397 13.16 25.63 -8.94
C LEU A 397 14.30 26.48 -8.34
N ASN A 398 14.60 26.26 -7.08
CA ASN A 398 15.65 26.93 -6.32
C ASN A 398 15.52 28.47 -6.30
N THR A 399 14.32 29.00 -6.50
CA THR A 399 14.03 30.43 -6.49
C THR A 399 12.92 30.73 -5.51
N VAL A 400 13.02 31.83 -4.76
CA VAL A 400 11.94 32.41 -3.96
C VAL A 400 11.74 33.86 -4.37
N VAL A 401 10.49 34.25 -4.62
CA VAL A 401 10.09 35.63 -4.82
C VAL A 401 9.57 36.16 -3.50
N ILE A 402 10.30 37.11 -2.90
CA ILE A 402 9.92 37.74 -1.62
C ILE A 402 8.57 38.43 -1.79
N GLU A 403 7.64 38.16 -0.85
CA GLU A 403 6.24 38.64 -0.91
C GLU A 403 5.49 38.28 -2.21
N GLY A 404 6.01 37.32 -3.01
CA GLY A 404 5.47 36.99 -4.34
C GLY A 404 4.01 36.53 -4.28
N ILE A 405 3.67 35.59 -3.38
CA ILE A 405 2.27 35.13 -3.25
C ILE A 405 1.35 36.26 -2.79
N ARG A 406 1.75 37.09 -1.83
CA ARG A 406 0.95 38.22 -1.33
C ARG A 406 0.63 39.18 -2.46
N ASN A 407 1.65 39.64 -3.16
CA ASN A 407 1.49 40.64 -4.20
C ASN A 407 0.71 40.11 -5.40
N LEU A 408 0.95 38.87 -5.85
CA LEU A 408 0.17 38.26 -6.92
C LEU A 408 -1.29 38.06 -6.50
N PHE A 409 -1.55 37.69 -5.25
CA PHE A 409 -2.89 37.53 -4.71
C PHE A 409 -3.61 38.90 -4.60
N ASP A 410 -2.94 39.94 -4.15
CA ASP A 410 -3.49 41.30 -4.09
C ASP A 410 -3.84 41.84 -5.49
N ILE A 411 -3.03 41.57 -6.50
CA ILE A 411 -3.30 41.91 -7.91
C ILE A 411 -4.51 41.13 -8.39
N PHE A 412 -4.62 39.84 -8.12
CA PHE A 412 -5.80 39.07 -8.45
C PHE A 412 -7.06 39.61 -7.78
N VAL A 413 -7.01 39.92 -6.48
CA VAL A 413 -8.15 40.49 -5.73
C VAL A 413 -8.60 41.84 -6.32
N LYS A 414 -7.67 42.70 -6.73
CA LYS A 414 -8.00 43.98 -7.41
C LYS A 414 -8.62 43.74 -8.78
N ASP A 415 -8.11 42.79 -9.55
CA ASP A 415 -8.60 42.45 -10.92
C ASP A 415 -9.99 41.81 -10.89
N LYS A 416 -10.19 40.80 -10.07
CA LYS A 416 -11.38 39.93 -10.08
C LYS A 416 -12.43 40.28 -9.04
N LYS A 417 -12.03 40.96 -7.97
CA LYS A 417 -12.89 41.34 -6.84
C LYS A 417 -13.68 40.18 -6.25
N PRO A 418 -13.04 39.03 -5.97
CA PRO A 418 -13.71 37.84 -5.46
C PRO A 418 -14.37 38.13 -4.12
N LEU A 419 -15.53 37.50 -3.84
CA LEU A 419 -16.13 37.50 -2.50
C LEU A 419 -15.42 36.50 -1.58
N MET A 420 -15.04 35.35 -2.13
CA MET A 420 -14.40 34.27 -1.38
C MET A 420 -13.36 33.53 -2.23
N VAL A 421 -12.27 33.16 -1.60
CA VAL A 421 -11.25 32.28 -2.20
C VAL A 421 -10.96 31.15 -1.24
N LYS A 422 -11.06 29.92 -1.73
CA LYS A 422 -10.68 28.71 -1.00
C LYS A 422 -9.33 28.22 -1.47
N ALA A 423 -8.53 27.66 -0.55
CA ALA A 423 -7.26 27.02 -0.86
C ALA A 423 -7.15 25.68 -0.14
N LYS A 424 -6.48 24.71 -0.79
CA LYS A 424 -6.13 23.42 -0.21
C LYS A 424 -4.63 23.35 -0.04
N VAL A 425 -4.20 23.06 1.18
CA VAL A 425 -2.80 22.93 1.56
C VAL A 425 -2.49 21.47 1.84
N ASP A 426 -1.54 20.90 1.12
CA ASP A 426 -1.11 19.51 1.31
C ASP A 426 -0.33 19.37 2.63
N ARG A 427 -0.92 18.68 3.60
CA ARG A 427 -0.35 18.48 4.94
C ARG A 427 0.94 17.67 4.96
N ARG A 428 1.32 17.05 3.83
CA ARG A 428 2.62 16.38 3.69
C ARG A 428 3.78 17.33 3.58
N TRP A 429 3.54 18.56 3.07
CA TRP A 429 4.59 19.51 2.73
C TRP A 429 4.50 20.83 3.48
N ASP A 430 3.31 21.27 3.85
CA ASP A 430 3.06 22.63 4.34
C ASP A 430 2.11 22.59 5.55
N ASN A 431 2.32 23.54 6.46
CA ASN A 431 1.52 23.76 7.65
C ASN A 431 0.52 24.92 7.51
N GLY A 432 0.44 25.53 6.31
CA GLY A 432 -0.50 26.62 6.00
C GLY A 432 -0.10 28.02 6.45
N ASN A 433 1.02 28.18 7.16
CA ASN A 433 1.47 29.48 7.70
C ASN A 433 1.54 30.59 6.62
N LEU A 434 1.88 30.22 5.38
CA LEU A 434 1.97 31.16 4.27
C LEU A 434 0.59 31.74 3.92
N PHE A 435 -0.43 30.92 3.95
CA PHE A 435 -1.82 31.31 3.67
C PHE A 435 -2.37 32.23 4.78
N GLU A 436 -2.08 31.91 6.03
CA GLU A 436 -2.49 32.76 7.16
C GLU A 436 -1.88 34.16 7.07
N LYS A 437 -0.62 34.27 6.68
CA LYS A 437 0.07 35.57 6.49
C LYS A 437 -0.56 36.44 5.41
N ILE A 438 -1.23 35.86 4.40
CA ILE A 438 -1.93 36.60 3.35
C ILE A 438 -3.44 36.74 3.61
N GLY A 439 -3.89 36.43 4.84
CA GLY A 439 -5.23 36.71 5.31
C GLY A 439 -6.24 35.57 5.15
N PHE A 440 -5.82 34.36 4.76
CA PHE A 440 -6.66 33.18 4.80
C PHE A 440 -6.83 32.71 6.24
N LYS A 441 -7.98 32.10 6.52
CA LYS A 441 -8.28 31.45 7.81
C LYS A 441 -8.39 29.95 7.60
N HIS A 442 -7.78 29.17 8.50
CA HIS A 442 -7.98 27.72 8.53
C HIS A 442 -9.43 27.40 8.88
N ILE A 443 -10.04 26.51 8.13
CA ILE A 443 -11.45 26.11 8.31
C ILE A 443 -11.54 24.69 8.88
N LYS A 444 -10.87 23.73 8.24
CA LYS A 444 -10.86 22.32 8.65
C LYS A 444 -9.75 21.56 7.97
N ASP A 445 -9.45 20.39 8.52
CA ASP A 445 -8.63 19.38 7.87
C ASP A 445 -9.51 18.31 7.22
N THR A 446 -9.03 17.74 6.13
CA THR A 446 -9.68 16.61 5.47
C THR A 446 -9.12 15.29 5.98
N GLU A 447 -9.87 14.22 5.78
CA GLU A 447 -9.37 12.85 5.89
C GLU A 447 -8.21 12.63 4.90
N PRO A 448 -7.31 11.64 5.17
CA PRO A 448 -6.30 11.24 4.22
C PRO A 448 -6.89 10.90 2.85
N ASN A 449 -6.30 11.45 1.79
CA ASN A 449 -6.62 11.03 0.43
C ASN A 449 -5.90 9.72 0.12
N TYR A 450 -6.32 9.04 -0.93
CA TYR A 450 -5.60 7.87 -1.41
C TYR A 450 -5.23 8.01 -2.89
N TYR A 451 -4.16 7.33 -3.25
CA TYR A 451 -3.65 7.23 -4.61
C TYR A 451 -3.60 5.76 -4.99
N TYR A 452 -3.85 5.47 -6.26
CA TYR A 452 -3.58 4.16 -6.84
C TYR A 452 -2.12 4.08 -7.26
N VAL A 453 -1.43 3.01 -6.88
CA VAL A 453 -0.03 2.77 -7.27
C VAL A 453 0.01 1.71 -8.36
N VAL A 454 0.63 2.07 -9.49
CA VAL A 454 0.86 1.18 -10.63
C VAL A 454 2.25 1.46 -11.19
N ASN A 455 3.06 0.44 -11.40
CA ASN A 455 4.41 0.57 -11.95
C ASN A 455 5.26 1.65 -11.26
N ARG A 456 5.21 1.72 -9.91
CA ARG A 456 5.93 2.68 -9.08
C ARG A 456 5.52 4.16 -9.31
N HIS A 457 4.32 4.42 -9.78
CA HIS A 457 3.73 5.76 -9.89
C HIS A 457 2.41 5.82 -9.14
N ARG A 458 2.10 6.97 -8.54
CA ARG A 458 0.83 7.27 -7.89
C ARG A 458 -0.12 8.00 -8.83
N TYR A 459 -1.39 7.62 -8.83
CA TYR A 459 -2.45 8.20 -9.64
C TYR A 459 -3.67 8.53 -8.78
N LEU A 460 -4.25 9.71 -8.96
CA LEU A 460 -5.47 10.14 -8.26
C LEU A 460 -6.74 9.43 -8.72
N LYS A 461 -6.76 8.94 -9.95
CA LYS A 461 -7.92 8.26 -10.55
C LYS A 461 -7.54 6.87 -11.02
N PRO A 462 -8.48 5.88 -10.94
CA PRO A 462 -8.22 4.56 -11.49
C PRO A 462 -7.97 4.65 -13.01
N ILE A 463 -6.93 4.03 -13.50
CA ILE A 463 -6.64 3.86 -14.92
C ILE A 463 -7.21 2.51 -15.36
N ASN A 464 -7.81 2.40 -16.53
CA ASN A 464 -8.54 1.20 -17.02
C ASN A 464 -7.72 -0.13 -17.09
N LEU A 465 -6.44 -0.13 -16.73
CA LEU A 465 -5.52 -1.28 -16.77
C LEU A 465 -5.23 -1.91 -15.39
N MET A 466 -5.98 -1.55 -14.34
CA MET A 466 -5.60 -1.81 -12.94
C MET A 466 -6.17 -3.10 -12.36
N LYS A 467 -5.76 -4.26 -12.84
CA LYS A 467 -6.01 -5.52 -12.11
C LYS A 467 -5.13 -5.72 -10.87
N GLU A 468 -4.05 -4.94 -10.72
CA GLU A 468 -3.01 -5.08 -9.67
C GLU A 468 -2.66 -3.75 -8.98
N ALA A 469 -3.58 -2.78 -8.99
CA ALA A 469 -3.34 -1.51 -8.29
C ALA A 469 -3.64 -1.65 -6.80
N TYR A 470 -2.70 -1.27 -5.95
CA TYR A 470 -2.92 -1.09 -4.52
C TYR A 470 -3.04 0.40 -4.18
N ARG A 471 -3.64 0.70 -3.02
CA ARG A 471 -3.81 2.09 -2.56
C ARG A 471 -2.76 2.46 -1.54
N ILE A 472 -2.34 3.73 -1.58
CA ILE A 472 -1.51 4.36 -0.56
C ILE A 472 -2.19 5.65 -0.11
N PHE A 473 -2.14 5.95 1.19
CA PHE A 473 -2.81 7.10 1.78
C PHE A 473 -1.81 8.21 2.11
N ASP A 474 -2.24 9.47 2.01
CA ASP A 474 -1.47 10.64 2.40
C ASP A 474 -1.88 11.17 3.81
N CYS A 475 -1.62 12.45 4.08
CA CYS A 475 -1.98 13.11 5.33
C CYS A 475 -3.26 13.96 5.22
N GLY A 476 -3.94 13.96 4.07
CA GLY A 476 -5.05 14.87 3.79
C GLY A 476 -4.59 16.30 3.51
N ASN A 477 -5.55 17.21 3.47
CA ASN A 477 -5.33 18.62 3.21
C ASN A 477 -5.90 19.48 4.33
N SER A 478 -5.29 20.63 4.57
CA SER A 478 -5.90 21.72 5.34
C SER A 478 -6.64 22.65 4.39
N ILE A 479 -7.89 22.97 4.71
CA ILE A 479 -8.74 23.86 3.93
C ILE A 479 -8.68 25.25 4.55
N TYR A 480 -8.33 26.21 3.72
CA TYR A 480 -8.23 27.62 4.05
C TYR A 480 -9.25 28.45 3.26
N GLU A 481 -9.73 29.52 3.84
CA GLU A 481 -10.69 30.43 3.21
C GLU A 481 -10.30 31.89 3.46
N TRP A 482 -10.29 32.66 2.38
CA TRP A 482 -10.20 34.11 2.40
C TRP A 482 -11.53 34.71 1.99
N LYS A 483 -12.00 35.73 2.72
CA LYS A 483 -13.22 36.49 2.42
C LYS A 483 -12.88 37.94 2.27
N ARG A 484 -13.54 38.58 1.30
CA ARG A 484 -13.53 40.02 1.15
C ARG A 484 -14.40 40.64 2.25
N PHE A 485 -13.82 41.53 3.03
CA PHE A 485 -14.54 42.34 4.04
C PHE A 485 -15.15 43.55 3.44
#